data_7c88d2aded12d07052f4fd4b9d63b0a1
#
_entry.id   7c88d2aded12d07052f4fd4b9d63b0a1
#
_cell.length_a   1.000
_cell.length_b   1.000
_cell.length_c   1.000
_cell.angle_alpha   90.00
_cell.angle_beta   90.00
_cell.angle_gamma   90.00
#
_symmetry.space_group_name_H-M   'P 1'
#
loop_
_entity.id
_entity.type
_entity.pdbx_description
1 polymer ?
#
loop_
_entity_poly.entity_id
_entity_poly.type
_entity_poly.pdbx_seq_one_letter_code
_entity_poly.pdbx_strand_id
1 'polypeptide(L)'
;MRVFANPVGDGSIWFDNLATADGTPVAYDPQARTFLPMPPFCANREVIGCNWIAPEQGAFCRACAMTELAPDPSIPNAIPNWTQTEAAKRWVLDNLGRWHWFRPEDPGARPVFHMLAEGPTPVPMGHVGGVVTISVAEADPVLSITRREALEEPYRTMIGHMRHEIAHMLWWRLSLREDFLEAFRAMFGDERADYPTALQRHYHDGPPPGWRMSFLTSYASAHPHEDWAETAAHLLHLTDITDSFVAAGLSSPEQPSAGWDPYVETDAERLIHVAASLVAGVNHVNRSMGLSDLYPFVLSDFSRRKLVFVHDWLRRGAQGR
;
A
#
# COMPACT_ATOMS: atom_id res chain seq x y z
N MET A 1 3.00 -6.41 8.51
CA MET A 1 4.01 -5.60 9.27
C MET A 1 4.48 -6.35 10.51
N ARG A 2 5.78 -6.41 10.75
CA ARG A 2 6.33 -7.20 11.86
C ARG A 2 6.15 -6.51 13.22
N VAL A 3 6.07 -7.32 14.25
CA VAL A 3 6.25 -6.89 15.64
C VAL A 3 7.75 -6.82 15.92
N PHE A 4 8.20 -5.77 16.58
CA PHE A 4 9.60 -5.48 16.81
C PHE A 4 9.99 -5.72 18.28
N ALA A 5 11.23 -6.10 18.54
CA ALA A 5 11.75 -6.13 19.91
C ALA A 5 11.81 -4.71 20.49
N ASN A 6 11.48 -4.58 21.77
CA ASN A 6 11.68 -3.34 22.50
C ASN A 6 13.18 -3.00 22.56
N PRO A 7 13.65 -1.83 22.08
CA PRO A 7 15.07 -1.51 22.02
C PRO A 7 15.70 -1.18 23.38
N VAL A 8 14.94 -1.01 24.44
CA VAL A 8 15.42 -0.61 25.78
C VAL A 8 15.05 -1.59 26.90
N GLY A 9 14.36 -2.70 26.59
CA GLY A 9 13.92 -3.65 27.59
C GLY A 9 13.23 -4.86 26.98
N ASP A 10 12.53 -5.59 27.83
CA ASP A 10 11.75 -6.76 27.38
C ASP A 10 10.46 -6.36 26.66
N GLY A 11 9.91 -7.30 25.90
CA GLY A 11 8.65 -7.16 25.22
C GLY A 11 8.76 -6.67 23.79
N SER A 12 7.62 -6.23 23.27
CA SER A 12 7.46 -5.88 21.85
C SER A 12 6.95 -4.45 21.68
N ILE A 13 7.29 -3.86 20.56
CA ILE A 13 6.74 -2.59 20.11
C ILE A 13 6.20 -2.73 18.68
N TRP A 14 5.24 -1.88 18.33
CA TRP A 14 4.54 -1.93 17.08
C TRP A 14 5.02 -0.83 16.13
N PHE A 15 4.77 -0.99 14.85
CA PHE A 15 5.31 -0.09 13.83
C PHE A 15 5.00 1.40 14.08
N ASP A 16 3.81 1.73 14.62
CA ASP A 16 3.40 3.12 14.83
C ASP A 16 3.82 3.70 16.20
N ASN A 17 4.57 2.94 17.00
CA ASN A 17 5.01 3.44 18.29
C ASN A 17 5.95 4.65 18.17
N LEU A 18 5.73 5.64 19.02
CA LEU A 18 6.61 6.80 19.23
C LEU A 18 7.44 6.66 20.51
N ALA A 19 6.99 5.83 21.43
CA ALA A 19 7.68 5.55 22.69
C ALA A 19 7.47 4.09 23.10
N THR A 20 8.34 3.58 23.92
CA THR A 20 8.20 2.31 24.64
C THR A 20 7.22 2.43 25.79
N ALA A 21 6.85 1.32 26.45
CA ALA A 21 5.91 1.31 27.56
C ALA A 21 6.38 2.11 28.79
N ASP A 22 7.71 2.24 28.99
CA ASP A 22 8.31 3.05 30.04
C ASP A 22 8.44 4.54 29.67
N GLY A 23 7.95 4.94 28.48
CA GLY A 23 7.96 6.32 28.01
C GLY A 23 9.25 6.73 27.26
N THR A 24 10.22 5.83 27.07
CA THR A 24 11.42 6.16 26.30
C THR A 24 11.06 6.45 24.83
N PRO A 25 11.38 7.65 24.31
CA PRO A 25 11.11 7.97 22.91
C PRO A 25 11.94 7.09 21.96
N VAL A 26 11.27 6.55 20.94
CA VAL A 26 11.91 5.69 19.92
C VAL A 26 11.55 6.18 18.52
N ALA A 27 12.37 5.78 17.54
CA ALA A 27 12.01 5.89 16.15
C ALA A 27 12.47 4.66 15.34
N TYR A 28 11.77 4.39 14.27
CA TYR A 28 12.00 3.26 13.37
C TYR A 28 13.06 3.60 12.33
N ASP A 29 14.06 2.73 12.21
CA ASP A 29 15.01 2.74 11.09
C ASP A 29 14.52 1.79 9.98
N PRO A 30 14.03 2.34 8.86
CA PRO A 30 13.50 1.51 7.76
C PRO A 30 14.60 0.76 6.98
N GLN A 31 15.87 1.10 7.16
CA GLN A 31 16.98 0.38 6.54
C GLN A 31 17.42 -0.82 7.37
N ALA A 32 17.61 -0.63 8.66
CA ALA A 32 17.90 -1.70 9.60
C ALA A 32 16.66 -2.51 10.01
N ARG A 33 15.47 -1.94 9.78
CA ARG A 33 14.17 -2.52 10.15
C ARG A 33 14.07 -2.84 11.64
N THR A 34 14.44 -1.86 12.44
CA THR A 34 14.43 -1.93 13.90
C THR A 34 14.10 -0.58 14.49
N PHE A 35 13.70 -0.56 15.75
CA PHE A 35 13.56 0.68 16.50
C PHE A 35 14.85 1.03 17.22
N LEU A 36 15.14 2.33 17.29
CA LEU A 36 16.28 2.88 18.03
C LEU A 36 15.76 3.81 19.12
N PRO A 37 16.34 3.76 20.34
CA PRO A 37 16.02 4.71 21.40
C PRO A 37 16.75 6.03 21.16
N MET A 38 16.02 7.14 21.34
CA MET A 38 16.57 8.50 21.28
C MET A 38 17.43 8.82 20.04
N PRO A 39 17.07 8.35 18.82
CA PRO A 39 17.80 8.73 17.61
C PRO A 39 17.46 10.16 17.19
N PRO A 40 18.09 10.72 16.14
CA PRO A 40 17.58 11.92 15.49
C PRO A 40 16.14 11.70 15.00
N PHE A 41 15.20 12.49 15.54
CA PHE A 41 13.80 12.40 15.20
C PHE A 41 13.47 13.26 13.97
N CYS A 42 12.51 12.78 13.17
CA CYS A 42 11.97 13.53 12.04
C CYS A 42 11.35 14.86 12.49
N ALA A 43 11.59 15.93 11.73
CA ALA A 43 10.98 17.26 11.98
C ALA A 43 9.44 17.22 12.04
N ASN A 44 8.82 16.28 11.34
CA ASN A 44 7.37 16.07 11.36
C ASN A 44 6.88 15.20 12.53
N ARG A 45 7.74 14.87 13.50
CA ARG A 45 7.33 14.01 14.63
C ARG A 45 6.18 14.60 15.43
N GLU A 46 6.29 15.88 15.81
CA GLU A 46 5.29 16.54 16.63
C GLU A 46 4.02 16.94 15.86
N VAL A 47 4.14 17.11 14.55
CA VAL A 47 3.01 17.55 13.71
C VAL A 47 2.11 16.39 13.28
N ILE A 48 2.72 15.28 12.85
CA ILE A 48 1.99 14.13 12.28
C ILE A 48 2.39 12.79 12.90
N GLY A 49 3.01 12.79 14.07
CA GLY A 49 3.44 11.54 14.71
C GLY A 49 4.44 10.74 13.87
N CYS A 50 5.36 11.41 13.14
CA CYS A 50 6.31 10.68 12.33
C CYS A 50 7.29 9.89 13.20
N ASN A 51 7.31 8.59 13.03
CA ASN A 51 8.12 7.65 13.82
C ASN A 51 9.39 7.15 13.13
N TRP A 52 9.75 7.66 11.96
CA TRP A 52 10.99 7.29 11.28
C TRP A 52 12.17 8.14 11.72
N ILE A 53 13.37 7.53 11.77
CA ILE A 53 14.61 8.27 12.02
C ILE A 53 14.89 9.30 10.92
N ALA A 54 15.45 10.42 11.30
CA ALA A 54 15.99 11.42 10.39
C ALA A 54 17.53 11.26 10.24
N PRO A 55 18.14 11.79 9.16
CA PRO A 55 19.58 11.77 9.00
C PRO A 55 20.31 12.59 10.09
N GLU A 56 19.66 13.65 10.59
CA GLU A 56 20.12 14.49 11.68
C GLU A 56 18.93 15.11 12.42
N GLN A 57 19.16 15.65 13.61
CA GLN A 57 18.11 16.27 14.42
C GLN A 57 17.49 17.47 13.68
N GLY A 58 16.17 17.49 13.58
CA GLY A 58 15.43 18.57 12.93
C GLY A 58 15.30 18.44 11.39
N ALA A 59 15.89 17.43 10.81
CA ALA A 59 15.69 17.11 9.39
C ALA A 59 14.43 16.26 9.17
N PHE A 60 13.92 16.23 7.95
CA PHE A 60 12.90 15.28 7.55
C PHE A 60 13.48 13.87 7.37
N CYS A 61 12.75 12.86 7.82
CA CYS A 61 13.06 11.48 7.45
C CYS A 61 12.87 11.25 5.95
N ARG A 62 13.38 10.11 5.45
CA ARG A 62 13.27 9.76 4.02
C ARG A 62 11.83 9.79 3.49
N ALA A 63 10.85 9.32 4.26
CA ALA A 63 9.46 9.33 3.83
C ALA A 63 8.88 10.76 3.78
N CYS A 64 9.12 11.58 4.81
CA CYS A 64 8.66 12.97 4.82
C CYS A 64 9.34 13.84 3.77
N ALA A 65 10.61 13.56 3.44
CA ALA A 65 11.33 14.26 2.37
C ALA A 65 10.77 13.98 0.95
N MET A 66 9.91 12.98 0.79
CA MET A 66 9.19 12.71 -0.45
C MET A 66 7.88 13.51 -0.57
N THR A 67 7.41 14.17 0.50
CA THR A 67 6.23 15.04 0.46
C THR A 67 6.65 16.46 0.08
N GLU A 68 6.31 16.86 -1.13
CA GLU A 68 6.58 18.22 -1.64
C GLU A 68 5.49 19.19 -1.20
N LEU A 69 4.22 18.77 -1.27
CA LEU A 69 3.09 19.59 -0.86
C LEU A 69 2.36 18.92 0.33
N ALA A 70 2.30 19.63 1.44
CA ALA A 70 1.48 19.28 2.61
C ALA A 70 0.10 19.97 2.50
N PRO A 71 -0.95 19.42 3.15
CA PRO A 71 -2.27 20.03 3.11
C PRO A 71 -2.31 21.37 3.84
N ASP A 72 -3.19 22.26 3.40
CA ASP A 72 -3.46 23.53 4.09
C ASP A 72 -4.03 23.27 5.51
N PRO A 73 -3.32 23.64 6.58
CA PRO A 73 -3.75 23.39 7.95
C PRO A 73 -4.99 24.18 8.36
N SER A 74 -5.40 25.18 7.59
CA SER A 74 -6.62 25.96 7.83
C SER A 74 -7.89 25.19 7.45
N ILE A 75 -7.78 24.14 6.66
CA ILE A 75 -8.91 23.28 6.29
C ILE A 75 -9.23 22.32 7.46
N PRO A 76 -10.51 22.21 7.86
CA PRO A 76 -10.90 21.32 8.94
C PRO A 76 -10.42 19.87 8.74
N ASN A 77 -9.94 19.24 9.79
CA ASN A 77 -9.39 17.89 9.81
C ASN A 77 -8.15 17.64 8.91
N ALA A 78 -7.58 18.67 8.26
CA ALA A 78 -6.43 18.51 7.37
C ALA A 78 -5.25 17.82 8.09
N ILE A 79 -4.87 18.26 9.28
CA ILE A 79 -3.73 17.68 10.01
C ILE A 79 -4.00 16.26 10.52
N PRO A 80 -5.13 15.92 11.18
CA PRO A 80 -5.45 14.54 11.53
C PRO A 80 -5.49 13.59 10.34
N ASN A 81 -6.08 14.01 9.24
CA ASN A 81 -6.15 13.22 8.00
C ASN A 81 -4.76 13.05 7.36
N TRP A 82 -3.95 14.11 7.35
CA TRP A 82 -2.56 14.03 6.88
C TRP A 82 -1.72 13.06 7.74
N THR A 83 -1.90 13.08 9.06
CA THR A 83 -1.26 12.13 9.98
C THR A 83 -1.49 10.68 9.55
N GLN A 84 -2.75 10.33 9.28
CA GLN A 84 -3.12 8.98 8.83
C GLN A 84 -2.60 8.65 7.43
N THR A 85 -2.64 9.62 6.51
CA THR A 85 -2.13 9.47 5.15
C THR A 85 -0.62 9.23 5.15
N GLU A 86 0.13 9.99 5.95
CA GLU A 86 1.58 9.82 6.11
C GLU A 86 1.94 8.51 6.82
N ALA A 87 1.13 8.05 7.77
CA ALA A 87 1.31 6.73 8.38
C ALA A 87 1.14 5.62 7.33
N ALA A 88 0.09 5.69 6.50
CA ALA A 88 -0.12 4.76 5.38
C ALA A 88 1.06 4.79 4.39
N LYS A 89 1.56 5.97 4.05
CA LYS A 89 2.73 6.12 3.16
C LYS A 89 3.98 5.43 3.74
N ARG A 90 4.31 5.69 5.01
CA ARG A 90 5.45 5.04 5.67
C ARG A 90 5.32 3.53 5.67
N TRP A 91 4.13 3.03 5.95
CA TRP A 91 3.84 1.60 5.93
C TRP A 91 4.09 0.97 4.55
N VAL A 92 3.56 1.58 3.48
CA VAL A 92 3.73 1.07 2.11
C VAL A 92 5.18 1.19 1.63
N LEU A 93 5.87 2.28 1.96
CA LEU A 93 7.28 2.46 1.62
C LEU A 93 8.19 1.44 2.33
N ASP A 94 7.92 1.09 3.60
CA ASP A 94 8.67 0.04 4.30
C ASP A 94 8.42 -1.34 3.65
N ASN A 95 7.16 -1.66 3.34
CA ASN A 95 6.80 -2.90 2.68
C ASN A 95 7.51 -3.06 1.32
N LEU A 96 7.45 -2.04 0.48
CA LEU A 96 8.14 -2.01 -0.82
C LEU A 96 9.67 -2.03 -0.68
N GLY A 97 10.17 -1.43 0.37
CA GLY A 97 11.60 -1.49 0.71
C GLY A 97 12.10 -2.92 0.94
N ARG A 98 11.24 -3.88 1.27
CA ARG A 98 11.58 -5.31 1.38
C ARG A 98 11.88 -5.93 0.02
N TRP A 99 11.34 -5.38 -1.04
CA TRP A 99 11.67 -5.70 -2.44
C TRP A 99 12.60 -4.67 -3.08
N HIS A 100 13.36 -3.92 -2.23
CA HIS A 100 14.37 -2.92 -2.63
C HIS A 100 13.85 -1.69 -3.37
N TRP A 101 12.53 -1.45 -3.41
CA TRP A 101 11.97 -0.23 -3.98
C TRP A 101 12.13 0.96 -3.05
N PHE A 102 12.48 2.11 -3.62
CA PHE A 102 12.56 3.42 -2.94
C PHE A 102 13.53 3.47 -1.75
N ARG A 103 14.46 2.53 -1.66
CA ARG A 103 15.57 2.56 -0.71
C ARG A 103 16.63 3.60 -1.10
N PRO A 104 17.58 3.96 -0.21
CA PRO A 104 18.71 4.83 -0.59
C PRO A 104 19.51 4.31 -1.79
N GLU A 105 19.65 2.99 -1.89
CA GLU A 105 20.41 2.29 -2.93
C GLU A 105 19.62 2.10 -4.23
N ASP A 106 18.33 2.41 -4.23
CA ASP A 106 17.49 2.34 -5.43
C ASP A 106 17.86 3.49 -6.38
N PRO A 107 18.42 3.20 -7.58
CA PRO A 107 18.89 4.23 -8.50
C PRO A 107 17.75 4.90 -9.28
N GLY A 108 16.54 4.36 -9.22
CA GLY A 108 15.40 4.86 -9.98
C GLY A 108 14.74 6.08 -9.34
N ALA A 109 13.85 6.72 -10.08
CA ALA A 109 13.09 7.86 -9.59
C ALA A 109 12.31 7.52 -8.32
N ARG A 110 12.34 8.42 -7.36
CA ARG A 110 11.54 8.36 -6.12
C ARG A 110 10.19 9.02 -6.37
N PRO A 111 9.12 8.56 -5.72
CA PRO A 111 7.84 9.26 -5.79
C PRO A 111 7.94 10.63 -5.11
N VAL A 112 7.26 11.60 -5.69
CA VAL A 112 6.98 12.89 -5.08
C VAL A 112 5.51 12.90 -4.66
N PHE A 113 5.21 13.24 -3.41
CA PHE A 113 3.84 13.23 -2.91
C PHE A 113 3.29 14.65 -2.76
N HIS A 114 2.12 14.86 -3.34
CA HIS A 114 1.24 16.00 -3.06
C HIS A 114 0.09 15.50 -2.16
N MET A 115 0.12 15.88 -0.89
CA MET A 115 -0.90 15.54 0.10
C MET A 115 -1.83 16.74 0.26
N LEU A 116 -3.00 16.68 -0.36
CA LEU A 116 -3.88 17.84 -0.48
C LEU A 116 -5.16 17.66 0.33
N ALA A 117 -5.58 18.69 1.07
CA ALA A 117 -6.88 18.74 1.70
C ALA A 117 -7.94 19.21 0.70
N GLU A 118 -9.13 18.62 0.75
CA GLU A 118 -10.25 19.04 -0.07
C GLU A 118 -10.84 20.35 0.43
N GLY A 119 -10.90 21.32 -0.47
CA GLY A 119 -11.63 22.56 -0.31
C GLY A 119 -13.01 22.50 -1.02
N PRO A 120 -13.47 23.63 -1.58
CA PRO A 120 -14.68 23.67 -2.40
C PRO A 120 -14.60 22.79 -3.65
N THR A 121 -13.40 22.51 -4.12
CA THR A 121 -13.13 21.64 -5.29
C THR A 121 -12.51 20.34 -4.84
N PRO A 122 -13.02 19.16 -5.32
CA PRO A 122 -12.40 17.87 -5.04
C PRO A 122 -10.94 17.82 -5.53
N VAL A 123 -10.09 17.12 -4.79
CA VAL A 123 -8.71 16.84 -5.18
C VAL A 123 -8.70 15.68 -6.18
N PRO A 124 -8.22 15.88 -7.41
CA PRO A 124 -8.01 14.75 -8.32
C PRO A 124 -6.83 13.92 -7.82
N MET A 125 -7.12 12.70 -7.33
CA MET A 125 -6.07 11.74 -6.98
C MET A 125 -5.49 11.12 -8.25
N GLY A 126 -4.24 10.67 -8.19
CA GLY A 126 -3.61 10.00 -9.32
C GLY A 126 -2.09 10.12 -9.33
N HIS A 127 -1.49 9.51 -10.35
CA HIS A 127 -0.06 9.55 -10.59
C HIS A 127 0.23 10.15 -11.98
N VAL A 128 1.13 11.12 -12.03
CA VAL A 128 1.63 11.69 -13.30
C VAL A 128 3.14 11.95 -13.17
N GLY A 129 3.95 11.32 -14.04
CA GLY A 129 5.37 11.63 -14.17
C GLY A 129 6.20 11.52 -12.88
N GLY A 130 5.85 10.61 -11.99
CA GLY A 130 6.54 10.42 -10.70
C GLY A 130 5.91 11.20 -9.54
N VAL A 131 4.89 12.03 -9.80
CA VAL A 131 4.13 12.75 -8.78
C VAL A 131 2.87 11.97 -8.44
N VAL A 132 2.69 11.65 -7.16
CA VAL A 132 1.53 10.98 -6.58
C VAL A 132 0.71 11.99 -5.81
N THR A 133 -0.49 12.29 -6.29
CA THR A 133 -1.43 13.21 -5.64
C THR A 133 -2.47 12.42 -4.84
N ILE A 134 -2.58 12.72 -3.55
CA ILE A 134 -3.51 12.07 -2.61
C ILE A 134 -4.39 13.13 -1.95
N SER A 135 -5.70 12.90 -1.96
CA SER A 135 -6.63 13.62 -1.08
C SER A 135 -6.52 13.07 0.34
N VAL A 136 -6.07 13.89 1.30
CA VAL A 136 -6.02 13.45 2.70
C VAL A 136 -7.43 13.24 3.29
N ALA A 137 -8.47 13.77 2.67
CA ALA A 137 -9.86 13.56 3.08
C ALA A 137 -10.29 12.08 2.99
N GLU A 138 -9.63 11.25 2.17
CA GLU A 138 -9.86 9.80 2.13
C GLU A 138 -9.49 9.09 3.45
N ALA A 139 -8.71 9.73 4.32
CA ALA A 139 -8.44 9.23 5.66
C ALA A 139 -9.56 9.52 6.67
N ASP A 140 -10.54 10.38 6.34
CA ASP A 140 -11.70 10.64 7.18
C ASP A 140 -12.62 9.42 7.22
N PRO A 141 -12.88 8.82 8.40
CA PRO A 141 -13.70 7.61 8.49
C PRO A 141 -15.13 7.79 7.99
N VAL A 142 -15.72 8.97 8.20
CA VAL A 142 -17.12 9.26 7.78
C VAL A 142 -17.19 9.40 6.28
N LEU A 143 -16.28 10.15 5.68
CA LEU A 143 -16.21 10.31 4.21
C LEU A 143 -15.89 8.98 3.53
N SER A 144 -14.96 8.19 4.09
CA SER A 144 -14.59 6.87 3.56
C SER A 144 -15.79 5.93 3.53
N ILE A 145 -16.60 5.87 4.60
CA ILE A 145 -17.83 5.05 4.64
C ILE A 145 -18.83 5.54 3.58
N THR A 146 -19.10 6.84 3.55
CA THR A 146 -20.06 7.44 2.61
C THR A 146 -19.67 7.18 1.15
N ARG A 147 -18.39 7.36 0.81
CA ARG A 147 -17.88 7.12 -0.54
C ARG A 147 -17.89 5.63 -0.89
N ARG A 148 -17.55 4.76 0.05
CA ARG A 148 -17.61 3.30 -0.13
C ARG A 148 -19.00 2.83 -0.49
N GLU A 149 -20.03 3.34 0.20
CA GLU A 149 -21.43 3.02 -0.09
C GLU A 149 -21.89 3.60 -1.43
N ALA A 150 -21.54 4.86 -1.73
CA ALA A 150 -21.94 5.53 -2.96
C ALA A 150 -21.29 4.92 -4.22
N LEU A 151 -20.07 4.37 -4.10
CA LEU A 151 -19.31 3.79 -5.22
C LEU A 151 -19.40 2.25 -5.27
N GLU A 152 -20.13 1.63 -4.33
CA GLU A 152 -20.20 0.18 -4.19
C GLU A 152 -18.80 -0.50 -4.09
N GLU A 153 -17.84 0.20 -3.47
CA GLU A 153 -16.48 -0.29 -3.25
C GLU A 153 -16.40 -0.97 -1.88
N PRO A 154 -16.38 -2.30 -1.78
CA PRO A 154 -16.39 -3.01 -0.48
C PRO A 154 -15.12 -2.77 0.34
N TYR A 155 -14.03 -2.38 -0.29
CA TYR A 155 -12.75 -2.08 0.34
C TYR A 155 -12.25 -0.70 -0.11
N ARG A 156 -12.36 0.28 0.77
CA ARG A 156 -11.90 1.66 0.54
C ARG A 156 -11.22 2.16 1.82
N THR A 157 -9.90 2.18 1.82
CA THR A 157 -9.08 2.59 2.96
C THR A 157 -7.94 3.49 2.48
N MET A 158 -7.41 4.36 3.35
CA MET A 158 -6.27 5.22 3.00
C MET A 158 -5.05 4.40 2.57
N ILE A 159 -4.77 3.27 3.24
CA ILE A 159 -3.65 2.41 2.84
C ILE A 159 -3.91 1.72 1.49
N GLY A 160 -5.17 1.45 1.16
CA GLY A 160 -5.58 0.93 -0.15
C GLY A 160 -5.29 1.95 -1.26
N HIS A 161 -5.74 3.19 -1.10
CA HIS A 161 -5.43 4.27 -2.02
C HIS A 161 -3.92 4.49 -2.17
N MET A 162 -3.19 4.53 -1.06
CA MET A 162 -1.73 4.68 -1.10
C MET A 162 -1.05 3.56 -1.90
N ARG A 163 -1.51 2.30 -1.76
CA ARG A 163 -0.99 1.17 -2.54
C ARG A 163 -1.33 1.29 -4.02
N HIS A 164 -2.54 1.71 -4.33
CA HIS A 164 -3.02 1.91 -5.70
C HIS A 164 -2.20 2.99 -6.43
N GLU A 165 -2.07 4.17 -5.84
CA GLU A 165 -1.34 5.28 -6.47
C GLU A 165 0.17 5.00 -6.58
N ILE A 166 0.75 4.35 -5.57
CA ILE A 166 2.15 3.90 -5.67
C ILE A 166 2.32 2.80 -6.72
N ALA A 167 1.30 1.96 -6.96
CA ALA A 167 1.36 0.96 -8.02
C ALA A 167 1.44 1.60 -9.42
N HIS A 168 0.77 2.73 -9.66
CA HIS A 168 0.96 3.51 -10.88
C HIS A 168 2.40 4.04 -11.01
N MET A 169 3.01 4.51 -9.92
CA MET A 169 4.42 4.91 -9.90
C MET A 169 5.36 3.72 -10.20
N LEU A 170 5.07 2.54 -9.67
CA LEU A 170 5.85 1.33 -9.96
C LEU A 170 5.71 0.92 -11.43
N TRP A 171 4.48 0.98 -12.00
CA TRP A 171 4.24 0.75 -13.42
C TRP A 171 5.05 1.72 -14.28
N TRP A 172 4.99 3.02 -13.97
CA TRP A 172 5.73 4.04 -14.69
C TRP A 172 7.24 3.75 -14.72
N ARG A 173 7.81 3.30 -13.61
CA ARG A 173 9.22 2.90 -13.55
C ARG A 173 9.51 1.62 -14.36
N LEU A 174 8.64 0.63 -14.28
CA LEU A 174 8.78 -0.63 -15.01
C LEU A 174 8.59 -0.43 -16.51
N SER A 175 7.72 0.50 -16.93
CA SER A 175 7.45 0.79 -18.35
C SER A 175 8.65 1.35 -19.13
N LEU A 176 9.72 1.73 -18.44
CA LEU A 176 11.00 2.07 -19.08
C LEU A 176 11.71 0.84 -19.68
N ARG A 177 11.20 -0.36 -19.43
CA ARG A 177 11.74 -1.64 -19.89
C ARG A 177 10.85 -2.23 -20.98
N GLU A 178 11.43 -2.55 -22.13
CA GLU A 178 10.69 -3.14 -23.26
C GLU A 178 10.14 -4.53 -22.92
N ASP A 179 10.92 -5.37 -22.22
CA ASP A 179 10.49 -6.70 -21.79
C ASP A 179 9.28 -6.67 -20.83
N PHE A 180 9.19 -5.65 -19.98
CA PHE A 180 8.02 -5.44 -19.14
C PHE A 180 6.80 -5.04 -19.99
N LEU A 181 6.93 -4.08 -20.89
CA LEU A 181 5.81 -3.60 -21.71
C LEU A 181 5.22 -4.70 -22.59
N GLU A 182 6.08 -5.54 -23.19
CA GLU A 182 5.62 -6.67 -23.97
C GLU A 182 4.82 -7.67 -23.12
N ALA A 183 5.40 -8.08 -21.99
CA ALA A 183 4.76 -8.99 -21.05
C ALA A 183 3.48 -8.39 -20.43
N PHE A 184 3.49 -7.08 -20.11
CA PHE A 184 2.34 -6.35 -19.60
C PHE A 184 1.17 -6.37 -20.57
N ARG A 185 1.41 -6.04 -21.85
CA ARG A 185 0.36 -6.04 -22.89
C ARG A 185 -0.25 -7.42 -23.09
N ALA A 186 0.55 -8.47 -22.99
CA ALA A 186 0.07 -9.85 -23.08
C ALA A 186 -0.84 -10.24 -21.90
N MET A 187 -0.63 -9.65 -20.72
CA MET A 187 -1.38 -9.99 -19.51
C MET A 187 -2.57 -9.07 -19.23
N PHE A 188 -2.39 -7.75 -19.39
CA PHE A 188 -3.34 -6.70 -18.98
C PHE A 188 -4.02 -6.00 -20.16
N GLY A 189 -3.46 -6.13 -21.38
CA GLY A 189 -3.95 -5.42 -22.56
C GLY A 189 -3.13 -4.18 -22.91
N ASP A 190 -3.59 -3.44 -23.92
CA ASP A 190 -2.88 -2.28 -24.49
C ASP A 190 -3.09 -1.03 -23.63
N GLU A 191 -2.07 -0.61 -22.91
CA GLU A 191 -2.05 0.57 -22.06
C GLU A 191 -2.16 1.90 -22.83
N ARG A 192 -2.00 1.86 -24.15
CA ARG A 192 -2.11 3.04 -25.03
C ARG A 192 -3.56 3.39 -25.39
N ALA A 193 -4.53 2.58 -24.94
CA ALA A 193 -5.94 2.90 -25.06
C ALA A 193 -6.23 4.27 -24.43
N ASP A 194 -7.18 5.02 -25.02
CA ASP A 194 -7.53 6.36 -24.52
C ASP A 194 -8.11 6.30 -23.10
N TYR A 195 -7.28 6.70 -22.13
CA TYR A 195 -7.59 6.60 -20.70
C TYR A 195 -8.84 7.39 -20.29
N PRO A 196 -8.97 8.70 -20.64
CA PRO A 196 -10.17 9.48 -20.31
C PRO A 196 -11.46 8.86 -20.85
N THR A 197 -11.44 8.43 -22.11
CA THR A 197 -12.60 7.79 -22.74
C THR A 197 -12.93 6.45 -22.06
N ALA A 198 -11.95 5.67 -21.70
CA ALA A 198 -12.14 4.40 -21.02
C ALA A 198 -12.77 4.58 -19.63
N LEU A 199 -12.28 5.54 -18.83
CA LEU A 199 -12.88 5.88 -17.54
C LEU A 199 -14.31 6.43 -17.69
N GLN A 200 -14.54 7.34 -18.62
CA GLN A 200 -15.89 7.89 -18.86
C GLN A 200 -16.88 6.77 -19.20
N ARG A 201 -16.48 5.83 -20.05
CA ARG A 201 -17.31 4.67 -20.39
C ARG A 201 -17.57 3.81 -19.15
N HIS A 202 -16.57 3.54 -18.34
CA HIS A 202 -16.73 2.74 -17.12
C HIS A 202 -17.72 3.38 -16.14
N TYR A 203 -17.63 4.69 -15.92
CA TYR A 203 -18.56 5.40 -15.02
C TYR A 203 -19.98 5.52 -15.60
N HIS A 204 -20.14 5.55 -16.93
CA HIS A 204 -21.44 5.64 -17.57
C HIS A 204 -22.12 4.27 -17.72
N ASP A 205 -21.39 3.26 -18.19
CA ASP A 205 -21.94 1.95 -18.60
C ASP A 205 -21.74 0.88 -17.51
N GLY A 206 -20.88 1.14 -16.52
CA GLY A 206 -20.43 0.16 -15.54
C GLY A 206 -19.38 -0.82 -16.11
N PRO A 207 -18.96 -1.80 -15.30
CA PRO A 207 -18.03 -2.83 -15.72
C PRO A 207 -18.68 -3.80 -16.74
N PRO A 208 -17.89 -4.43 -17.62
CA PRO A 208 -18.42 -5.41 -18.59
C PRO A 208 -19.05 -6.61 -17.88
N PRO A 209 -20.10 -7.23 -18.48
CA PRO A 209 -20.69 -8.45 -17.91
C PRO A 209 -19.63 -9.53 -17.64
N GLY A 210 -19.71 -10.17 -16.48
CA GLY A 210 -18.76 -11.22 -16.09
C GLY A 210 -17.35 -10.74 -15.72
N TRP A 211 -17.13 -9.46 -15.47
CA TRP A 211 -15.84 -8.88 -15.12
C TRP A 211 -15.08 -9.63 -14.02
N ARG A 212 -15.81 -10.21 -13.03
CA ARG A 212 -15.22 -10.98 -11.93
C ARG A 212 -14.39 -12.20 -12.36
N MET A 213 -14.58 -12.67 -13.59
CA MET A 213 -13.76 -13.77 -14.12
C MET A 213 -12.36 -13.31 -14.55
N SER A 214 -12.18 -12.00 -14.79
CA SER A 214 -10.93 -11.46 -15.35
C SER A 214 -10.29 -10.35 -14.53
N PHE A 215 -11.02 -9.73 -13.63
CA PHE A 215 -10.59 -8.58 -12.84
C PHE A 215 -10.85 -8.77 -11.35
N LEU A 216 -10.02 -8.18 -10.50
CA LEU A 216 -10.17 -8.21 -9.05
C LEU A 216 -11.29 -7.30 -8.55
N THR A 217 -11.40 -6.13 -9.15
CA THR A 217 -12.41 -5.12 -8.84
C THR A 217 -13.16 -4.71 -10.11
N SER A 218 -14.32 -4.08 -9.97
CA SER A 218 -15.01 -3.49 -11.11
C SER A 218 -14.19 -2.40 -11.77
N TYR A 219 -13.51 -1.58 -10.95
CA TYR A 219 -12.67 -0.49 -11.40
C TYR A 219 -11.45 -0.96 -12.21
N ALA A 220 -10.85 -2.10 -11.87
CA ALA A 220 -9.80 -2.73 -12.67
C ALA A 220 -10.21 -2.96 -14.15
N SER A 221 -11.51 -3.14 -14.41
CA SER A 221 -12.00 -3.32 -15.79
C SER A 221 -12.02 -2.04 -16.64
N ALA A 222 -11.76 -0.89 -16.04
CA ALA A 222 -11.84 0.39 -16.75
C ALA A 222 -10.71 0.57 -17.76
N HIS A 223 -9.47 0.27 -17.37
CA HIS A 223 -8.28 0.47 -18.20
C HIS A 223 -7.14 -0.45 -17.77
N PRO A 224 -6.21 -0.88 -18.65
CA PRO A 224 -5.04 -1.69 -18.26
C PRO A 224 -4.17 -1.09 -17.14
N HIS A 225 -4.05 0.23 -17.05
CA HIS A 225 -3.36 0.90 -15.94
C HIS A 225 -4.07 0.67 -14.60
N GLU A 226 -5.41 0.73 -14.59
CA GLU A 226 -6.21 0.48 -13.38
C GLU A 226 -6.16 -1.00 -12.98
N ASP A 227 -6.20 -1.88 -13.95
CA ASP A 227 -6.06 -3.32 -13.72
C ASP A 227 -4.71 -3.68 -13.08
N TRP A 228 -3.62 -3.06 -13.54
CA TRP A 228 -2.32 -3.18 -12.89
C TRP A 228 -2.34 -2.61 -11.49
N ALA A 229 -2.82 -1.38 -11.31
CA ALA A 229 -2.79 -0.69 -10.02
C ALA A 229 -3.61 -1.44 -8.97
N GLU A 230 -4.82 -1.89 -9.32
CA GLU A 230 -5.66 -2.74 -8.48
C GLU A 230 -4.96 -4.07 -8.17
N THR A 231 -4.44 -4.77 -9.18
CA THR A 231 -3.75 -6.05 -8.98
C THR A 231 -2.53 -5.90 -8.06
N ALA A 232 -1.72 -4.85 -8.24
CA ALA A 232 -0.55 -4.60 -7.42
C ALA A 232 -0.91 -4.18 -5.99
N ALA A 233 -1.94 -3.34 -5.82
CA ALA A 233 -2.46 -2.99 -4.50
C ALA A 233 -2.96 -4.25 -3.76
N HIS A 234 -3.69 -5.12 -4.43
CA HIS A 234 -4.18 -6.37 -3.86
C HIS A 234 -3.06 -7.37 -3.53
N LEU A 235 -2.02 -7.47 -4.36
CA LEU A 235 -0.85 -8.27 -4.01
C LEU A 235 -0.19 -7.76 -2.72
N LEU A 236 -0.02 -6.43 -2.60
CA LEU A 236 0.54 -5.81 -1.39
C LEU A 236 -0.37 -6.04 -0.17
N HIS A 237 -1.70 -6.00 -0.34
CA HIS A 237 -2.65 -6.36 0.73
C HIS A 237 -2.46 -7.79 1.19
N LEU A 238 -2.44 -8.75 0.28
CA LEU A 238 -2.31 -10.18 0.58
C LEU A 238 -0.96 -10.50 1.21
N THR A 239 0.12 -9.90 0.74
CA THR A 239 1.46 -10.10 1.30
C THR A 239 1.54 -9.52 2.71
N ASP A 240 1.01 -8.30 2.92
CA ASP A 240 1.11 -7.60 4.19
C ASP A 240 0.18 -8.17 5.28
N ILE A 241 -1.04 -8.59 4.94
CA ILE A 241 -1.91 -9.28 5.89
C ILE A 241 -1.28 -10.60 6.35
N THR A 242 -0.63 -11.32 5.43
CA THR A 242 0.09 -12.56 5.74
C THR A 242 1.29 -12.30 6.65
N ASP A 243 2.11 -11.28 6.35
CA ASP A 243 3.25 -10.87 7.18
C ASP A 243 2.80 -10.45 8.59
N SER A 244 1.71 -9.68 8.68
CA SER A 244 1.14 -9.22 9.95
C SER A 244 0.58 -10.38 10.79
N PHE A 245 -0.06 -11.34 10.13
CA PHE A 245 -0.59 -12.54 10.76
C PHE A 245 0.51 -13.40 11.40
N VAL A 246 1.58 -13.66 10.62
CA VAL A 246 2.76 -14.39 11.12
C VAL A 246 3.46 -13.62 12.24
N ALA A 247 3.61 -12.31 12.09
CA ALA A 247 4.23 -11.46 13.10
C ALA A 247 3.46 -11.42 14.43
N ALA A 248 2.14 -11.58 14.37
CA ALA A 248 1.29 -11.71 15.55
C ALA A 248 1.37 -13.09 16.23
N GLY A 249 2.22 -14.01 15.74
CA GLY A 249 2.38 -15.36 16.27
C GLY A 249 1.26 -16.32 15.86
N LEU A 250 0.44 -15.93 14.89
CA LEU A 250 -0.61 -16.78 14.35
C LEU A 250 -0.05 -17.69 13.25
N SER A 251 -0.67 -18.83 13.04
CA SER A 251 -0.25 -19.79 12.03
C SER A 251 -1.43 -20.41 11.30
N SER A 252 -1.19 -20.86 10.07
CA SER A 252 -2.15 -21.61 9.25
C SER A 252 -1.52 -22.94 8.85
N PRO A 253 -2.31 -24.02 8.69
CA PRO A 253 -1.82 -25.29 8.15
C PRO A 253 -1.14 -25.17 6.78
N GLU A 254 -1.54 -24.18 5.99
CA GLU A 254 -1.00 -23.92 4.64
C GLU A 254 0.36 -23.19 4.66
N GLN A 255 0.76 -22.67 5.82
CA GLN A 255 2.00 -21.91 5.97
C GLN A 255 3.21 -22.86 5.97
N PRO A 256 4.28 -22.57 5.17
CA PRO A 256 5.44 -23.46 5.05
C PRO A 256 6.19 -23.74 6.36
N SER A 257 6.25 -22.75 7.27
CA SER A 257 6.89 -22.88 8.58
C SER A 257 6.43 -21.79 9.54
N ALA A 258 6.61 -22.01 10.84
CA ALA A 258 6.45 -20.95 11.84
C ALA A 258 7.43 -19.81 11.54
N GLY A 259 6.95 -18.57 11.54
CA GLY A 259 7.76 -17.39 11.22
C GLY A 259 8.13 -17.23 9.74
N TRP A 260 7.46 -17.95 8.86
CA TRP A 260 7.62 -17.74 7.41
C TRP A 260 7.45 -16.28 7.00
N ASP A 261 8.34 -15.80 6.14
CA ASP A 261 8.34 -14.43 5.66
C ASP A 261 7.81 -14.34 4.24
N PRO A 262 6.60 -13.81 4.01
CA PRO A 262 5.99 -13.74 2.69
C PRO A 262 6.73 -12.83 1.70
N TYR A 263 7.51 -11.86 2.20
CA TYR A 263 8.29 -10.98 1.31
C TYR A 263 9.53 -11.64 0.71
N VAL A 264 10.05 -12.72 1.33
CA VAL A 264 11.18 -13.48 0.76
C VAL A 264 10.71 -14.67 -0.07
N GLU A 265 9.40 -14.97 -0.06
CA GLU A 265 8.83 -16.06 -0.85
C GLU A 265 9.05 -15.82 -2.35
N THR A 266 9.50 -16.85 -3.05
CA THR A 266 9.76 -16.81 -4.48
C THR A 266 8.65 -17.45 -5.31
N ASP A 267 7.87 -18.31 -4.66
CA ASP A 267 6.72 -18.97 -5.27
C ASP A 267 5.47 -18.13 -5.02
N ALA A 268 5.08 -17.35 -6.03
CA ALA A 268 3.91 -16.47 -5.98
C ALA A 268 2.61 -17.25 -5.75
N GLU A 269 2.47 -18.44 -6.36
CA GLU A 269 1.27 -19.27 -6.17
C GLU A 269 1.14 -19.73 -4.72
N ARG A 270 2.24 -20.09 -4.08
CA ARG A 270 2.26 -20.42 -2.65
C ARG A 270 1.88 -19.23 -1.79
N LEU A 271 2.46 -18.06 -2.05
CA LEU A 271 2.11 -16.83 -1.34
C LEU A 271 0.61 -16.55 -1.42
N ILE A 272 0.05 -16.57 -2.63
CA ILE A 272 -1.36 -16.28 -2.88
C ILE A 272 -2.26 -17.34 -2.24
N HIS A 273 -1.87 -18.60 -2.28
CA HIS A 273 -2.62 -19.70 -1.66
C HIS A 273 -2.68 -19.55 -0.13
N VAL A 274 -1.55 -19.35 0.52
CA VAL A 274 -1.47 -19.11 1.98
C VAL A 274 -2.27 -17.86 2.36
N ALA A 275 -2.10 -16.76 1.64
CA ALA A 275 -2.81 -15.52 1.91
C ALA A 275 -4.33 -15.70 1.79
N ALA A 276 -4.81 -16.38 0.75
CA ALA A 276 -6.23 -16.64 0.55
C ALA A 276 -6.83 -17.50 1.68
N SER A 277 -6.10 -18.51 2.15
CA SER A 277 -6.50 -19.35 3.28
C SER A 277 -6.58 -18.55 4.59
N LEU A 278 -5.58 -17.71 4.88
CA LEU A 278 -5.57 -16.83 6.05
C LEU A 278 -6.73 -15.83 6.03
N VAL A 279 -6.94 -15.20 4.90
CA VAL A 279 -8.03 -14.22 4.71
C VAL A 279 -9.39 -14.87 4.93
N ALA A 280 -9.61 -16.09 4.41
CA ALA A 280 -10.86 -16.81 4.64
C ALA A 280 -11.10 -17.06 6.14
N GLY A 281 -10.05 -17.44 6.88
CA GLY A 281 -10.11 -17.60 8.33
C GLY A 281 -10.44 -16.29 9.07
N VAL A 282 -9.76 -15.19 8.72
CA VAL A 282 -10.00 -13.88 9.34
C VAL A 282 -11.40 -13.35 8.99
N ASN A 283 -11.86 -13.51 7.75
CA ASN A 283 -13.23 -13.17 7.38
C ASN A 283 -14.27 -13.93 8.21
N HIS A 284 -14.02 -15.23 8.47
CA HIS A 284 -14.89 -16.02 9.32
C HIS A 284 -14.91 -15.50 10.77
N VAL A 285 -13.77 -15.10 11.32
CA VAL A 285 -13.68 -14.46 12.64
C VAL A 285 -14.47 -13.14 12.65
N ASN A 286 -14.30 -12.27 11.65
CA ASN A 286 -15.07 -11.02 11.55
C ASN A 286 -16.58 -11.28 11.52
N ARG A 287 -17.04 -12.25 10.71
CA ARG A 287 -18.46 -12.63 10.65
C ARG A 287 -19.00 -13.11 12.00
N SER A 288 -18.19 -13.83 12.78
CA SER A 288 -18.59 -14.29 14.12
C SER A 288 -18.82 -13.14 15.11
N MET A 289 -18.26 -11.97 14.84
CA MET A 289 -18.45 -10.72 15.60
C MET A 289 -19.49 -9.79 14.98
N GLY A 290 -20.17 -10.20 13.90
CA GLY A 290 -21.13 -9.36 13.16
C GLY A 290 -20.49 -8.26 12.31
N LEU A 291 -19.19 -8.40 12.00
CA LEU A 291 -18.45 -7.45 11.15
C LEU A 291 -18.39 -7.94 9.69
N SER A 292 -18.18 -7.00 8.78
CA SER A 292 -17.94 -7.29 7.36
C SER A 292 -16.64 -8.05 7.18
N ASP A 293 -16.52 -8.74 6.03
CA ASP A 293 -15.26 -9.39 5.64
C ASP A 293 -14.12 -8.38 5.59
N LEU A 294 -12.97 -8.74 6.15
CA LEU A 294 -11.75 -7.92 6.08
C LEU A 294 -11.26 -7.80 4.62
N TYR A 295 -11.36 -8.89 3.88
CA TYR A 295 -10.97 -8.94 2.47
C TYR A 295 -12.07 -9.65 1.66
N PRO A 296 -13.00 -8.92 1.05
CA PRO A 296 -14.23 -9.47 0.45
C PRO A 296 -14.04 -9.91 -1.02
N PHE A 297 -12.84 -10.12 -1.48
CA PHE A 297 -12.54 -10.41 -2.89
C PHE A 297 -12.36 -11.91 -3.15
N VAL A 298 -12.90 -12.36 -4.29
CA VAL A 298 -12.76 -13.73 -4.77
C VAL A 298 -11.73 -13.75 -5.89
N LEU A 299 -10.72 -14.59 -5.74
CA LEU A 299 -9.65 -14.73 -6.72
C LEU A 299 -10.04 -15.74 -7.79
N SER A 300 -10.32 -15.28 -9.01
CA SER A 300 -10.47 -16.14 -10.18
C SER A 300 -9.10 -16.67 -10.64
N ASP A 301 -9.08 -17.70 -11.48
CA ASP A 301 -7.82 -18.21 -12.05
C ASP A 301 -7.08 -17.15 -12.87
N PHE A 302 -7.82 -16.24 -13.51
CA PHE A 302 -7.20 -15.17 -14.28
C PHE A 302 -6.61 -14.08 -13.38
N SER A 303 -7.32 -13.68 -12.32
CA SER A 303 -6.79 -12.72 -11.34
C SER A 303 -5.58 -13.29 -10.58
N ARG A 304 -5.56 -14.60 -10.29
CA ARG A 304 -4.37 -15.27 -9.72
C ARG A 304 -3.16 -15.13 -10.62
N ARG A 305 -3.30 -15.39 -11.92
CA ARG A 305 -2.19 -15.23 -12.89
C ARG A 305 -1.68 -13.79 -12.94
N LYS A 306 -2.55 -12.80 -12.86
CA LYS A 306 -2.15 -11.38 -12.76
C LYS A 306 -1.38 -11.10 -11.47
N LEU A 307 -1.82 -11.62 -10.33
CA LEU A 307 -1.11 -11.48 -9.05
C LEU A 307 0.29 -12.11 -9.12
N VAL A 308 0.42 -13.31 -9.73
CA VAL A 308 1.73 -13.95 -9.97
C VAL A 308 2.62 -13.06 -10.83
N PHE A 309 2.08 -12.54 -11.93
CA PHE A 309 2.81 -11.62 -12.80
C PHE A 309 3.34 -10.40 -12.04
N VAL A 310 2.46 -9.74 -11.25
CA VAL A 310 2.85 -8.57 -10.46
C VAL A 310 3.89 -8.92 -9.41
N HIS A 311 3.73 -10.06 -8.70
CA HIS A 311 4.71 -10.52 -7.73
C HIS A 311 6.10 -10.69 -8.35
N ASP A 312 6.19 -11.35 -9.50
CA ASP A 312 7.45 -11.59 -10.19
C ASP A 312 8.16 -10.29 -10.58
N TRP A 313 7.41 -9.31 -11.07
CA TRP A 313 7.97 -8.03 -11.45
C TRP A 313 8.35 -7.15 -10.25
N LEU A 314 7.51 -7.07 -9.22
CA LEU A 314 7.80 -6.26 -8.04
C LEU A 314 8.94 -6.86 -7.20
N ARG A 315 8.99 -8.19 -7.09
CA ARG A 315 10.03 -8.88 -6.32
C ARG A 315 11.42 -8.77 -6.94
N ARG A 316 11.55 -8.67 -8.26
CA ARG A 316 12.83 -8.36 -8.93
C ARG A 316 13.40 -7.02 -8.47
N GLY A 317 12.55 -6.15 -7.89
CA GLY A 317 12.91 -4.87 -7.33
C GLY A 317 13.35 -3.86 -8.37
N ALA A 318 13.79 -2.73 -7.87
CA ALA A 318 14.24 -1.61 -8.69
C ALA A 318 15.42 -1.93 -9.62
N GLN A 319 16.17 -2.99 -9.35
CA GLN A 319 17.38 -3.34 -10.09
C GLN A 319 17.14 -4.29 -11.28
N GLY A 320 15.95 -4.88 -11.39
CA GLY A 320 15.55 -5.67 -12.56
C GLY A 320 16.46 -6.89 -12.88
N ARG A 321 17.01 -7.55 -11.84
CA ARG A 321 17.82 -8.77 -11.99
C ARG A 321 17.00 -10.03 -11.89
#